data_fa9842505dc454fd1fc5f14a90a8363b
#
_entry.id   fa9842505dc454fd1fc5f14a90a8363b
#
_cell.length_a   1.000
_cell.length_b   1.000
_cell.length_c   1.000
_cell.angle_alpha   90.00
_cell.angle_beta   90.00
_cell.angle_gamma   90.00
#
_symmetry.space_group_name_H-M   'P 1'
#
loop_
_entity.id
_entity.type
_entity.pdbx_description
1 polymer ?
#
loop_
_entity_poly.entity_id
_entity_poly.type
_entity_poly.pdbx_seq_one_letter_code
_entity_poly.pdbx_strand_id
1 'polypeptide(L)'
;NDRASFWQFYRLALAEKASFYSPKAGDKIRIGALEFLVLWPEKDFLKTDNFNDSSVVLKLVYGDFEALFTGDISEKVEKLLDLPARLAAKRAGGVEILKVAHHGSKFSTSEEFLRKIKPKLAIISVGKNRFGHPTPEVLERLNQAGVKVLRTDQEGNIEIVSNGWGWYNSP
;
A
#
# COMPACT_ATOMS: atom_id res chain seq x y z
N ASN A 1 0.13 20.42 11.60
CA ASN A 1 0.17 20.42 10.13
C ASN A 1 0.73 21.76 9.70
N ASP A 2 1.97 21.75 9.23
CA ASP A 2 2.61 22.97 8.73
C ASP A 2 2.08 23.28 7.31
N ARG A 3 1.00 24.07 7.28
CA ARG A 3 0.43 24.56 6.03
C ARG A 3 1.45 25.39 5.22
N ALA A 4 2.42 26.02 5.87
CA ALA A 4 3.43 26.84 5.19
C ALA A 4 4.34 25.96 4.33
N SER A 5 4.85 24.84 4.85
CA SER A 5 5.69 23.90 4.10
C SER A 5 4.95 23.28 2.92
N PHE A 6 3.66 22.95 3.07
CA PHE A 6 2.85 22.48 1.96
C PHE A 6 2.74 23.52 0.84
N TRP A 7 2.45 24.77 1.18
CA TRP A 7 2.33 25.84 0.17
C TRP A 7 3.68 26.17 -0.48
N GLN A 8 4.77 26.06 0.26
CA GLN A 8 6.11 26.21 -0.31
C GLN A 8 6.39 25.10 -1.34
N PHE A 9 6.16 23.83 -0.97
CA PHE A 9 6.27 22.71 -1.88
C PHE A 9 5.41 22.90 -3.14
N TYR A 10 4.15 23.27 -2.95
CA TYR A 10 3.20 23.47 -4.06
C TYR A 10 3.70 24.55 -5.06
N ARG A 11 4.19 25.67 -4.54
CA ARG A 11 4.75 26.77 -5.36
C ARG A 11 6.00 26.32 -6.14
N LEU A 12 6.90 25.59 -5.48
CA LEU A 12 8.11 25.06 -6.13
C LEU A 12 7.76 24.08 -7.25
N ALA A 13 6.85 23.17 -6.99
CA ALA A 13 6.39 22.21 -8.00
C ALA A 13 5.74 22.90 -9.21
N LEU A 14 4.93 23.94 -8.99
CA LEU A 14 4.38 24.76 -10.09
C LEU A 14 5.46 25.51 -10.87
N ALA A 15 6.49 26.04 -10.19
CA ALA A 15 7.62 26.70 -10.84
C ALA A 15 8.39 25.74 -11.78
N GLU A 16 8.50 24.47 -11.40
CA GLU A 16 9.05 23.38 -12.22
C GLU A 16 8.07 22.85 -13.27
N LYS A 17 6.93 23.53 -13.48
CA LYS A 17 5.86 23.13 -14.42
C LYS A 17 5.28 21.74 -14.12
N ALA A 18 5.36 21.28 -12.87
CA ALA A 18 4.72 20.05 -12.48
C ALA A 18 3.20 20.21 -12.47
N SER A 19 2.48 19.21 -12.96
CA SER A 19 1.03 19.13 -12.84
C SER A 19 0.65 18.24 -11.65
N PHE A 20 -0.42 18.62 -10.96
CA PHE A 20 -0.95 17.84 -9.86
C PHE A 20 -2.14 17.01 -10.34
N TYR A 21 -2.10 15.73 -10.01
CA TYR A 21 -3.18 14.81 -10.31
C TYR A 21 -3.74 14.24 -9.01
N SER A 22 -5.05 14.29 -8.85
CA SER A 22 -5.76 13.67 -7.71
C SER A 22 -6.35 12.33 -8.17
N PRO A 23 -5.70 11.21 -7.84
CA PRO A 23 -6.15 9.91 -8.30
C PRO A 23 -7.43 9.49 -7.59
N LYS A 24 -8.26 8.70 -8.27
CA LYS A 24 -9.49 8.10 -7.74
C LYS A 24 -9.61 6.65 -8.17
N ALA A 25 -10.37 5.88 -7.44
CA ALA A 25 -10.64 4.48 -7.74
C ALA A 25 -11.08 4.29 -9.21
N GLY A 26 -10.46 3.32 -9.88
CA GLY A 26 -10.65 3.02 -11.30
C GLY A 26 -9.62 3.70 -12.23
N ASP A 27 -8.88 4.68 -11.77
CA ASP A 27 -7.82 5.30 -12.58
C ASP A 27 -6.66 4.32 -12.80
N LYS A 28 -5.96 4.48 -13.94
CA LYS A 28 -4.81 3.68 -14.31
C LYS A 28 -3.63 4.58 -14.67
N ILE A 29 -2.49 4.29 -14.08
CA ILE A 29 -1.22 4.97 -14.38
C ILE A 29 -0.32 3.93 -15.05
N ARG A 30 0.24 4.26 -16.23
CA ARG A 30 1.14 3.36 -16.96
C ARG A 30 2.51 4.00 -17.11
N ILE A 31 3.54 3.21 -16.80
CA ILE A 31 4.95 3.58 -16.95
C ILE A 31 5.65 2.41 -17.64
N GLY A 32 5.82 2.50 -18.96
CA GLY A 32 6.33 1.38 -19.75
C GLY A 32 5.42 0.15 -19.61
N ALA A 33 5.98 -0.96 -19.16
CA ALA A 33 5.26 -2.22 -18.95
C ALA A 33 4.55 -2.30 -17.57
N LEU A 34 4.72 -1.30 -16.71
CA LEU A 34 4.10 -1.25 -15.39
C LEU A 34 2.71 -0.62 -15.50
N GLU A 35 1.71 -1.24 -14.87
CA GLU A 35 0.38 -0.66 -14.70
C GLU A 35 0.08 -0.53 -13.20
N PHE A 36 -0.25 0.69 -12.76
CA PHE A 36 -0.77 0.95 -11.43
C PHE A 36 -2.28 1.16 -11.54
N LEU A 37 -3.04 0.35 -10.84
CA LEU A 37 -4.48 0.52 -10.67
C LEU A 37 -4.73 1.27 -9.37
N VAL A 38 -5.45 2.39 -9.44
CA VAL A 38 -5.92 3.09 -8.24
C VAL A 38 -7.14 2.35 -7.73
N LEU A 39 -7.06 1.81 -6.51
CA LEU A 39 -8.16 1.10 -5.85
C LEU A 39 -8.93 2.00 -4.89
N TRP A 40 -8.32 3.09 -4.44
CA TRP A 40 -8.85 4.05 -3.48
C TRP A 40 -8.11 5.39 -3.61
N PRO A 41 -8.70 6.56 -3.27
CA PRO A 41 -10.04 6.75 -2.73
C PRO A 41 -11.16 6.74 -3.78
N GLU A 42 -12.39 6.46 -3.33
CA GLU A 42 -13.58 6.77 -4.11
C GLU A 42 -13.83 8.28 -4.13
N LYS A 43 -14.51 8.77 -5.18
CA LYS A 43 -14.68 10.21 -5.43
C LYS A 43 -15.30 10.98 -4.24
N ASP A 44 -16.18 10.33 -3.49
CA ASP A 44 -16.91 10.95 -2.39
C ASP A 44 -16.22 10.80 -1.03
N PHE A 45 -15.14 10.02 -0.95
CA PHE A 45 -14.44 9.72 0.30
C PHE A 45 -13.39 10.75 0.71
N LEU A 46 -13.18 11.78 -0.09
CA LEU A 46 -12.24 12.88 0.19
C LEU A 46 -12.69 13.78 1.36
N LYS A 47 -13.89 13.57 1.90
CA LYS A 47 -14.47 14.30 3.04
C LYS A 47 -14.50 13.45 4.33
N THR A 48 -13.51 12.63 4.55
CA THR A 48 -13.43 11.83 5.78
C THR A 48 -12.84 12.64 6.93
N ASP A 49 -13.32 12.40 8.15
CA ASP A 49 -12.73 12.96 9.38
C ASP A 49 -11.37 12.33 9.71
N ASN A 50 -11.07 11.16 9.13
CA ASN A 50 -9.80 10.48 9.25
C ASN A 50 -8.99 10.66 7.95
N PHE A 51 -8.01 11.57 7.97
CA PHE A 51 -7.15 11.82 6.80
C PHE A 51 -6.39 10.59 6.32
N ASN A 52 -6.10 9.63 7.19
CA ASN A 52 -5.45 8.37 6.80
C ASN A 52 -6.33 7.57 5.84
N ASP A 53 -7.65 7.61 6.01
CA ASP A 53 -8.61 6.94 5.15
C ASP A 53 -8.74 7.57 3.75
N SER A 54 -8.12 8.74 3.52
CA SER A 54 -7.97 9.34 2.19
C SER A 54 -6.67 8.94 1.47
N SER A 55 -5.88 8.05 2.05
CA SER A 55 -4.65 7.53 1.42
C SER A 55 -4.96 6.89 0.08
N VAL A 56 -4.04 7.05 -0.88
CA VAL A 56 -4.14 6.37 -2.17
C VAL A 56 -3.75 4.90 -2.01
N VAL A 57 -4.63 4.00 -2.41
CA VAL A 57 -4.33 2.57 -2.51
C VAL A 57 -4.04 2.22 -3.95
N LEU A 58 -2.84 1.67 -4.19
CA LEU A 58 -2.37 1.31 -5.52
C LEU A 58 -2.09 -0.19 -5.61
N LYS A 59 -2.54 -0.80 -6.69
CA LYS A 59 -2.09 -2.12 -7.11
C LYS A 59 -1.16 -1.97 -8.30
N LEU A 60 0.09 -2.37 -8.15
CA LEU A 60 1.05 -2.52 -9.24
C LEU A 60 0.85 -3.88 -9.91
N VAL A 61 0.80 -3.88 -11.23
CA VAL A 61 0.80 -5.07 -12.07
C VAL A 61 1.98 -4.98 -13.04
N TYR A 62 2.82 -6.00 -13.03
CA TYR A 62 3.92 -6.15 -13.98
C TYR A 62 4.00 -7.62 -14.42
N GLY A 63 3.43 -7.95 -15.56
CA GLY A 63 3.29 -9.33 -15.99
C GLY A 63 2.47 -10.16 -14.98
N ASP A 64 3.09 -11.18 -14.38
CA ASP A 64 2.50 -12.01 -13.32
C ASP A 64 2.81 -11.50 -11.90
N PHE A 65 3.68 -10.49 -11.76
CA PHE A 65 4.02 -9.87 -10.49
C PHE A 65 2.98 -8.82 -10.09
N GLU A 66 2.50 -8.89 -8.85
CA GLU A 66 1.54 -7.95 -8.29
C GLU A 66 1.99 -7.46 -6.91
N ALA A 67 1.95 -6.14 -6.69
CA ALA A 67 2.21 -5.55 -5.39
C ALA A 67 1.07 -4.59 -4.99
N LEU A 68 0.71 -4.60 -3.70
CA LEU A 68 -0.34 -3.76 -3.15
C LEU A 68 0.25 -2.75 -2.17
N PHE A 69 0.03 -1.47 -2.44
CA PHE A 69 0.42 -0.34 -1.61
C PHE A 69 -0.82 0.26 -0.98
N THR A 70 -0.93 0.18 0.32
CA THR A 70 -2.16 0.49 1.05
C THR A 70 -2.18 1.87 1.71
N GLY A 71 -1.08 2.62 1.63
CA GLY A 71 -0.97 3.88 2.39
C GLY A 71 -1.20 3.64 3.88
N ASP A 72 -1.99 4.51 4.49
CA ASP A 72 -2.30 4.47 5.92
C ASP A 72 -3.79 4.19 6.19
N ILE A 73 -4.47 3.51 5.25
CA ILE A 73 -5.90 3.17 5.39
C ILE A 73 -6.18 2.35 6.64
N SER A 74 -7.38 2.55 7.18
CA SER A 74 -7.91 1.74 8.28
C SER A 74 -8.65 0.49 7.78
N GLU A 75 -8.94 -0.43 8.69
CA GLU A 75 -9.80 -1.61 8.45
C GLU A 75 -11.16 -1.25 7.83
N LYS A 76 -11.69 -0.05 8.13
CA LYS A 76 -12.92 0.44 7.52
C LYS A 76 -12.78 0.53 6.00
N VAL A 77 -11.68 1.10 5.52
CA VAL A 77 -11.41 1.22 4.08
C VAL A 77 -11.09 -0.14 3.47
N GLU A 78 -10.34 -1.01 4.17
CA GLU A 78 -10.05 -2.38 3.69
C GLU A 78 -11.31 -3.16 3.33
N LYS A 79 -12.40 -2.98 4.10
CA LYS A 79 -13.72 -3.59 3.84
C LYS A 79 -14.42 -3.04 2.62
N LEU A 80 -14.15 -1.77 2.28
CA LEU A 80 -14.75 -1.07 1.14
C LEU A 80 -13.99 -1.28 -0.17
N LEU A 81 -12.72 -1.74 -0.08
CA LEU A 81 -11.93 -1.96 -1.28
C LEU A 81 -12.60 -3.02 -2.17
N ASP A 82 -13.05 -2.57 -3.36
CA ASP A 82 -13.41 -3.47 -4.44
C ASP A 82 -12.12 -4.07 -5.03
N LEU A 83 -11.70 -5.17 -4.44
CA LEU A 83 -10.54 -5.90 -4.92
C LEU A 83 -10.98 -6.64 -6.18
N PRO A 84 -10.54 -6.22 -7.38
CA PRO A 84 -10.97 -6.86 -8.62
C PRO A 84 -10.84 -8.36 -8.52
N ALA A 85 -11.79 -9.11 -9.08
CA ALA A 85 -11.77 -10.57 -9.15
C ALA A 85 -10.44 -11.13 -9.74
N ARG A 86 -9.65 -10.29 -10.39
CA ARG A 86 -8.28 -10.57 -10.83
C ARG A 86 -7.25 -10.70 -9.72
N LEU A 87 -7.45 -10.08 -8.53
CA LEU A 87 -6.68 -10.42 -7.33
C LEU A 87 -7.00 -11.85 -6.87
N ALA A 88 -8.24 -12.30 -7.11
CA ALA A 88 -8.68 -13.65 -6.83
C ALA A 88 -8.38 -14.65 -7.95
N ALA A 89 -8.09 -14.20 -9.18
CA ALA A 89 -8.30 -15.03 -10.38
C ALA A 89 -7.07 -15.32 -11.24
N LYS A 90 -5.94 -14.63 -11.14
CA LYS A 90 -4.83 -14.95 -12.07
C LYS A 90 -4.03 -16.19 -11.70
N ARG A 91 -3.94 -16.55 -10.45
CA ARG A 91 -3.47 -17.83 -9.90
C ARG A 91 -3.99 -17.92 -8.47
N ALA A 92 -4.18 -19.10 -7.93
CA ALA A 92 -4.63 -19.33 -6.54
C ALA A 92 -3.71 -18.76 -5.43
N GLY A 93 -2.99 -17.66 -5.68
CA GLY A 93 -1.85 -17.18 -4.92
C GLY A 93 -1.92 -15.78 -4.32
N GLY A 94 -2.93 -14.96 -4.62
CA GLY A 94 -2.96 -13.59 -4.06
C GLY A 94 -1.89 -12.64 -4.64
N VAL A 95 -1.52 -11.57 -3.91
CA VAL A 95 -0.46 -10.62 -4.31
C VAL A 95 0.91 -11.10 -3.84
N GLU A 96 1.96 -10.81 -4.60
CA GLU A 96 3.33 -11.15 -4.19
C GLU A 96 3.74 -10.30 -2.98
N ILE A 97 3.50 -8.99 -3.06
CA ILE A 97 3.98 -8.04 -2.05
C ILE A 97 2.81 -7.22 -1.50
N LEU A 98 2.75 -7.13 -0.19
CA LEU A 98 1.92 -6.17 0.54
C LEU A 98 2.81 -5.14 1.23
N LYS A 99 2.69 -3.85 0.88
CA LYS A 99 3.11 -2.80 1.80
C LYS A 99 2.03 -2.67 2.88
N VAL A 100 2.38 -3.05 4.10
CA VAL A 100 1.45 -3.04 5.24
C VAL A 100 0.96 -1.61 5.53
N ALA A 101 -0.34 -1.50 5.77
CA ALA A 101 -0.99 -0.22 6.01
C ALA A 101 -0.54 0.41 7.35
N HIS A 102 -0.48 1.72 7.37
CA HIS A 102 -0.31 2.56 8.55
C HIS A 102 0.83 2.08 9.47
N HIS A 103 1.96 1.74 8.86
CA HIS A 103 3.19 1.29 9.55
C HIS A 103 2.99 0.08 10.49
N GLY A 104 1.94 -0.71 10.28
CA GLY A 104 1.57 -1.81 11.16
C GLY A 104 0.74 -1.40 12.37
N SER A 105 -0.16 -0.43 12.21
CA SER A 105 -1.16 -0.06 13.21
C SER A 105 -2.15 -1.21 13.45
N LYS A 106 -2.55 -1.43 14.70
CA LYS A 106 -3.57 -2.43 15.06
C LYS A 106 -4.95 -2.21 14.42
N PHE A 107 -5.21 -1.00 13.94
CA PHE A 107 -6.46 -0.60 13.30
C PHE A 107 -6.47 -0.81 11.78
N SER A 108 -5.49 -1.51 11.25
CA SER A 108 -5.33 -1.82 9.82
C SER A 108 -4.81 -3.24 9.62
N THR A 109 -4.78 -3.71 8.38
CA THR A 109 -4.29 -5.04 7.99
C THR A 109 -5.05 -6.14 8.74
N SER A 110 -6.38 -6.12 8.55
CA SER A 110 -7.30 -7.06 9.19
C SER A 110 -7.13 -8.49 8.67
N GLU A 111 -7.55 -9.48 9.46
CA GLU A 111 -7.54 -10.88 9.04
C GLU A 111 -8.38 -11.12 7.79
N GLU A 112 -9.54 -10.45 7.68
CA GLU A 112 -10.40 -10.55 6.52
C GLU A 112 -9.68 -10.03 5.27
N PHE A 113 -8.99 -8.90 5.39
CA PHE A 113 -8.21 -8.32 4.31
C PHE A 113 -7.08 -9.26 3.89
N LEU A 114 -6.29 -9.80 4.84
CA LEU A 114 -5.23 -10.76 4.57
C LEU A 114 -5.74 -12.03 3.88
N ARG A 115 -6.91 -12.54 4.28
CA ARG A 115 -7.55 -13.68 3.61
C ARG A 115 -7.96 -13.39 2.17
N LYS A 116 -8.36 -12.15 1.88
CA LYS A 116 -8.73 -11.72 0.51
C LYS A 116 -7.51 -11.59 -0.39
N ILE A 117 -6.44 -10.96 0.09
CA ILE A 117 -5.27 -10.61 -0.73
C ILE A 117 -4.17 -11.67 -0.72
N LYS A 118 -4.09 -12.52 0.31
CA LYS A 118 -3.13 -13.64 0.49
C LYS A 118 -1.70 -13.25 0.07
N PRO A 119 -1.07 -12.28 0.72
CA PRO A 119 0.24 -11.81 0.30
C PRO A 119 1.31 -12.86 0.60
N LYS A 120 2.33 -12.97 -0.27
CA LYS A 120 3.50 -13.85 -0.02
C LYS A 120 4.51 -13.20 0.90
N LEU A 121 4.68 -11.88 0.76
CA LEU A 121 5.60 -11.07 1.57
C LEU A 121 4.88 -9.79 1.99
N ALA A 122 4.95 -9.47 3.28
CA ALA A 122 4.51 -8.20 3.85
C ALA A 122 5.72 -7.33 4.19
N ILE A 123 5.73 -6.09 3.73
CA ILE A 123 6.77 -5.11 4.04
C ILE A 123 6.16 -4.05 4.95
N ILE A 124 6.75 -3.88 6.13
CA ILE A 124 6.39 -2.85 7.08
C ILE A 124 7.43 -1.73 6.99
N SER A 125 7.04 -0.62 6.38
CA SER A 125 7.85 0.60 6.35
C SER A 125 7.67 1.33 7.68
N VAL A 126 8.63 1.20 8.58
CA VAL A 126 8.59 1.73 9.94
C VAL A 126 9.98 2.08 10.43
N GLY A 127 10.10 3.10 11.26
CA GLY A 127 11.31 3.47 11.97
C GLY A 127 11.02 3.64 13.47
N LYS A 128 12.01 4.16 14.22
CA LYS A 128 11.81 4.48 15.63
C LYS A 128 10.63 5.44 15.78
N ASN A 129 9.62 5.03 16.53
CA ASN A 129 8.38 5.79 16.69
C ASN A 129 7.82 5.69 18.11
N ARG A 130 6.95 6.65 18.46
CA ARG A 130 6.25 6.71 19.75
C ARG A 130 4.87 6.05 19.76
N PHE A 131 4.42 5.53 18.62
CA PHE A 131 3.09 4.96 18.45
C PHE A 131 3.04 3.46 18.75
N GLY A 132 4.21 2.84 18.96
CA GLY A 132 4.33 1.41 19.18
C GLY A 132 4.12 0.57 17.91
N HIS A 133 4.33 1.18 16.74
CA HIS A 133 4.24 0.46 15.46
C HIS A 133 5.57 -0.25 15.10
N PRO A 134 5.51 -1.44 14.45
CA PRO A 134 4.30 -2.24 14.24
C PRO A 134 3.79 -2.81 15.56
N THR A 135 2.48 -2.85 15.72
CA THR A 135 1.87 -3.39 16.94
C THR A 135 1.93 -4.92 16.97
N PRO A 136 1.98 -5.53 18.17
CA PRO A 136 1.98 -7.00 18.31
C PRO A 136 0.80 -7.66 17.59
N GLU A 137 -0.36 -7.05 17.61
CA GLU A 137 -1.58 -7.57 17.00
C GLU A 137 -1.47 -7.71 15.48
N VAL A 138 -0.82 -6.75 14.80
CA VAL A 138 -0.58 -6.85 13.35
C VAL A 138 0.43 -7.94 13.03
N LEU A 139 1.52 -8.01 13.81
CA LEU A 139 2.54 -9.03 13.62
C LEU A 139 1.95 -10.44 13.81
N GLU A 140 1.11 -10.61 14.82
CA GLU A 140 0.42 -11.88 15.08
C GLU A 140 -0.52 -12.26 13.93
N ARG A 141 -1.34 -11.31 13.42
CA ARG A 141 -2.23 -11.56 12.27
C ARG A 141 -1.45 -11.97 11.01
N LEU A 142 -0.32 -11.32 10.72
CA LEU A 142 0.55 -11.68 9.61
C LEU A 142 1.17 -13.06 9.78
N ASN A 143 1.61 -13.40 11.00
CA ASN A 143 2.15 -14.70 11.34
C ASN A 143 1.10 -15.80 11.18
N GLN A 144 -0.10 -15.61 11.72
CA GLN A 144 -1.22 -16.56 11.60
C GLN A 144 -1.66 -16.76 10.14
N ALA A 145 -1.53 -15.73 9.31
CA ALA A 145 -1.77 -15.83 7.87
C ALA A 145 -0.63 -16.53 7.10
N GLY A 146 0.47 -16.91 7.78
CA GLY A 146 1.64 -17.55 7.17
C GLY A 146 2.43 -16.62 6.25
N VAL A 147 2.36 -15.31 6.46
CA VAL A 147 2.99 -14.30 5.61
C VAL A 147 4.39 -13.99 6.13
N LYS A 148 5.40 -14.08 5.26
CA LYS A 148 6.74 -13.60 5.58
C LYS A 148 6.71 -12.08 5.78
N VAL A 149 7.37 -11.58 6.83
CA VAL A 149 7.41 -10.15 7.16
C VAL A 149 8.85 -9.64 7.08
N LEU A 150 9.05 -8.51 6.40
CA LEU A 150 10.26 -7.70 6.46
C LEU A 150 9.93 -6.32 7.01
N ARG A 151 10.84 -5.74 7.79
CA ARG A 151 10.64 -4.45 8.47
C ARG A 151 11.84 -3.54 8.24
N THR A 152 11.59 -2.30 7.86
CA THR A 152 12.68 -1.34 7.59
C THR A 152 13.44 -0.89 8.83
N ASP A 153 12.87 -1.03 10.04
CA ASP A 153 13.57 -0.77 11.31
C ASP A 153 14.53 -1.88 11.71
N GLN A 154 14.47 -3.06 11.06
CA GLN A 154 15.33 -4.21 11.29
C GLN A 154 16.29 -4.45 10.13
N GLU A 155 15.80 -4.37 8.90
CA GLU A 155 16.54 -4.70 7.67
C GLU A 155 17.18 -3.47 7.00
N GLY A 156 16.80 -2.25 7.42
CA GLY A 156 17.18 -1.03 6.70
C GLY A 156 16.41 -0.90 5.39
N ASN A 157 17.11 -0.70 4.29
CA ASN A 157 16.48 -0.66 2.97
C ASN A 157 16.03 -2.04 2.54
N ILE A 158 14.80 -2.15 2.06
CA ILE A 158 14.24 -3.38 1.51
C ILE A 158 14.03 -3.14 0.02
N GLU A 159 14.75 -3.88 -0.80
CA GLU A 159 14.68 -3.80 -2.26
C GLU A 159 14.05 -5.06 -2.84
N ILE A 160 12.97 -4.89 -3.60
CA ILE A 160 12.30 -5.97 -4.33
C ILE A 160 12.56 -5.78 -5.81
N VAL A 161 13.15 -6.78 -6.44
CA VAL A 161 13.42 -6.81 -7.87
C VAL A 161 12.51 -7.80 -8.56
N SER A 162 11.89 -7.38 -9.66
CA SER A 162 11.03 -8.24 -10.47
C SER A 162 11.26 -8.01 -11.95
N ASN A 163 11.14 -9.07 -12.74
CA ASN A 163 11.14 -9.03 -14.20
C ASN A 163 9.73 -9.28 -14.78
N GLY A 164 8.71 -9.26 -13.92
CA GLY A 164 7.32 -9.51 -14.29
C GLY A 164 6.89 -10.99 -14.23
N TRP A 165 7.84 -11.94 -14.14
CA TRP A 165 7.57 -13.38 -14.02
C TRP A 165 7.97 -13.92 -12.66
N GLY A 166 9.05 -13.43 -12.14
CA GLY A 166 9.58 -13.77 -10.83
C GLY A 166 9.98 -12.51 -10.06
N TRP A 167 10.29 -12.69 -8.79
CA TRP A 167 10.78 -11.62 -7.94
C TRP A 167 11.69 -12.16 -6.84
N TYR A 168 12.55 -11.30 -6.31
CA TYR A 168 13.39 -11.61 -5.16
C TYR A 168 13.63 -10.34 -4.34
N ASN A 169 13.94 -10.53 -3.05
CA ASN A 169 14.46 -9.48 -2.19
C ASN A 169 15.96 -9.41 -2.41
N SER A 170 16.45 -8.25 -2.85
CA SER A 170 17.89 -7.98 -2.95
C SER A 170 18.49 -7.90 -1.54
N PRO A 171 19.66 -8.49 -1.29
CA PRO A 171 20.35 -8.39 0.00
C PRO A 171 20.83 -6.97 0.30
#